data_436d301c9ae2f43376f5dbc86334f91f
#
_entry.id   436d301c9ae2f43376f5dbc86334f91f
#
_cell.length_a   1.000
_cell.length_b   1.000
_cell.length_c   1.000
_cell.angle_alpha   90.00
_cell.angle_beta   90.00
_cell.angle_gamma   90.00
#
_symmetry.space_group_name_H-M   'P 1'
#
loop_
_entity.id
_entity.type
_entity.pdbx_description
1 polymer ?
#
loop_
_entity_poly.entity_id
_entity_poly.type
_entity_poly.pdbx_seq_one_letter_code
_entity_poly.pdbx_strand_id
1 'polypeptide(L)'
;MIRVTVLYPNEAGKRFDHAYYAGKHLPMLMERLKGSGMLRYEVDKGLAGGGPGAPPPFIAACHLYFNAAADFQKGITAHGNEILGDIPNYTNISPQIQISDIVVS
;
A
#
# COMPACT_ATOMS: atom_id res chain seq x y z
N MET A 1 -4.16 6.99 -16.28
CA MET A 1 -3.95 6.96 -14.81
C MET A 1 -3.60 5.55 -14.37
N ILE A 2 -2.65 5.43 -13.48
CA ILE A 2 -2.25 4.13 -12.93
C ILE A 2 -2.58 4.05 -11.44
N ARG A 3 -2.70 2.81 -10.95
CA ARG A 3 -2.85 2.49 -9.54
C ARG A 3 -1.71 1.58 -9.13
N VAL A 4 -1.04 1.92 -8.03
CA VAL A 4 -0.09 1.02 -7.38
C VAL A 4 -0.83 0.38 -6.22
N THR A 5 -0.96 -0.96 -6.23
CA THR A 5 -1.63 -1.70 -5.18
C THR A 5 -0.58 -2.43 -4.35
N VAL A 6 -0.59 -2.20 -3.04
CA VAL A 6 0.30 -2.87 -2.09
C VAL A 6 -0.57 -3.77 -1.21
N LEU A 7 -0.35 -5.08 -1.31
CA LEU A 7 -1.17 -6.09 -0.65
C LEU A 7 -0.36 -6.79 0.44
N TYR A 8 -0.90 -6.86 1.64
CA TYR A 8 -0.28 -7.58 2.76
C TYR A 8 -1.03 -8.88 2.99
N PRO A 9 -0.44 -10.04 2.64
CA PRO A 9 -1.10 -11.35 2.84
C PRO A 9 -1.50 -11.57 4.29
N ASN A 10 -2.66 -12.20 4.49
CA ASN A 10 -3.14 -12.56 5.82
C ASN A 10 -2.49 -13.86 6.27
N GLU A 11 -1.34 -13.75 6.93
CA GLU A 11 -0.54 -14.89 7.36
C GLU A 11 -0.69 -15.12 8.87
N ALA A 12 -0.94 -16.37 9.26
CA ALA A 12 -1.05 -16.74 10.68
C ALA A 12 0.25 -16.42 11.43
N GLY A 13 0.11 -15.89 12.64
CA GLY A 13 1.26 -15.57 13.50
C GLY A 13 1.98 -14.29 13.14
N LYS A 14 1.57 -13.60 12.10
CA LYS A 14 2.14 -12.31 11.72
C LYS A 14 1.37 -11.16 12.34
N ARG A 15 2.03 -10.01 12.49
CA ARG A 15 1.42 -8.82 13.08
C ARG A 15 1.20 -7.75 12.02
N PHE A 16 0.14 -6.94 12.22
CA PHE A 16 -0.11 -5.76 11.40
C PHE A 16 -0.77 -4.70 12.26
N ASP A 17 -0.10 -3.56 12.44
CA ASP A 17 -0.62 -2.43 13.20
C ASP A 17 -1.36 -1.48 12.25
N HIS A 18 -2.68 -1.67 12.15
CA HIS A 18 -3.52 -0.87 11.26
C HIS A 18 -3.51 0.63 11.63
N ALA A 19 -3.47 0.94 12.92
CA ALA A 19 -3.47 2.34 13.36
C ALA A 19 -2.20 3.06 12.93
N TYR A 20 -1.05 2.42 13.06
CA TYR A 20 0.21 2.98 12.60
C TYR A 20 0.22 3.12 11.07
N TYR A 21 -0.22 2.09 10.37
CA TYR A 21 -0.23 2.05 8.91
C TYR A 21 -1.03 3.23 8.33
N ALA A 22 -2.27 3.40 8.80
CA ALA A 22 -3.15 4.45 8.33
C ALA A 22 -2.79 5.84 8.89
N GLY A 23 -2.32 5.90 10.13
CA GLY A 23 -2.10 7.17 10.83
C GLY A 23 -0.70 7.75 10.69
N LYS A 24 0.30 6.93 10.37
CA LYS A 24 1.70 7.38 10.29
C LYS A 24 2.39 7.00 8.98
N HIS A 25 2.30 5.73 8.57
CA HIS A 25 3.05 5.27 7.39
C HIS A 25 2.51 5.90 6.10
N LEU A 26 1.21 5.79 5.84
CA LEU A 26 0.63 6.32 4.60
C LEU A 26 0.70 7.86 4.52
N PRO A 27 0.43 8.62 5.61
CA PRO A 27 0.65 10.07 5.56
C PRO A 27 2.10 10.45 5.25
N MET A 28 3.08 9.74 5.81
CA MET A 28 4.50 9.96 5.50
C MET A 28 4.78 9.67 4.02
N LEU A 29 4.27 8.54 3.52
CA LEU A 29 4.43 8.14 2.12
C LEU A 29 3.84 9.21 1.18
N MET A 30 2.63 9.71 1.48
CA MET A 30 2.02 10.79 0.69
C MET A 30 2.87 12.06 0.73
N GLU A 31 3.38 12.44 1.89
CA GLU A 31 4.23 13.63 2.03
C GLU A 31 5.48 13.52 1.17
N ARG A 32 6.07 12.33 1.07
CA ARG A 32 7.28 12.11 0.27
C ARG A 32 6.98 11.99 -1.23
N LEU A 33 5.87 11.36 -1.62
CA LEU A 33 5.59 11.06 -3.03
C LEU A 33 4.74 12.11 -3.74
N LYS A 34 4.10 13.03 -3.03
CA LYS A 34 3.29 14.07 -3.69
C LYS A 34 4.11 14.93 -4.64
N GLY A 35 5.37 15.19 -4.31
CA GLY A 35 6.28 15.94 -5.19
C GLY A 35 6.68 15.18 -6.45
N SER A 36 6.48 13.85 -6.46
CA SER A 36 6.74 13.01 -7.63
C SER A 36 5.47 12.69 -8.42
N GLY A 37 4.32 13.25 -8.02
CA GLY A 37 3.07 13.11 -8.77
C GLY A 37 2.03 12.22 -8.15
N MET A 38 2.19 11.79 -6.89
CA MET A 38 1.14 11.05 -6.21
C MET A 38 -0.09 11.93 -5.99
N LEU A 39 -1.25 11.47 -6.48
CA LEU A 39 -2.48 12.25 -6.49
C LEU A 39 -3.30 12.04 -5.23
N ARG A 40 -3.47 10.78 -4.83
CA ARG A 40 -4.22 10.38 -3.64
C ARG A 40 -3.92 8.93 -3.30
N TYR A 41 -4.43 8.46 -2.17
CA TYR A 41 -4.34 7.06 -1.80
C TYR A 41 -5.58 6.61 -1.05
N GLU A 42 -5.77 5.28 -1.01
CA GLU A 42 -6.81 4.62 -0.23
C GLU A 42 -6.18 3.50 0.57
N VAL A 43 -6.71 3.24 1.77
CA VAL A 43 -6.23 2.17 2.66
C VAL A 43 -7.40 1.26 2.97
N ASP A 44 -7.18 -0.05 2.79
CA ASP A 44 -8.18 -1.07 3.08
C ASP A 44 -7.74 -1.93 4.26
N LYS A 45 -8.69 -2.27 5.12
CA LYS A 45 -8.54 -3.32 6.12
C LYS A 45 -9.34 -4.54 5.67
N GLY A 46 -8.71 -5.70 5.63
CA GLY A 46 -9.39 -6.94 5.22
C GLY A 46 -10.53 -7.29 6.18
N LEU A 47 -11.69 -7.60 5.63
CA LEU A 47 -12.88 -7.98 6.40
C LEU A 47 -13.21 -9.45 6.22
N ALA A 48 -13.23 -9.94 4.98
CA ALA A 48 -13.67 -11.29 4.66
C ALA A 48 -13.18 -11.69 3.27
N GLY A 49 -13.17 -12.98 3.00
CA GLY A 49 -12.96 -13.51 1.67
C GLY A 49 -14.26 -13.54 0.89
N GLY A 50 -14.20 -14.04 -0.36
CA GLY A 50 -15.37 -14.08 -1.24
C GLY A 50 -16.39 -15.17 -0.90
N GLY A 51 -16.00 -16.22 -0.16
CA GLY A 51 -16.90 -17.29 0.22
C GLY A 51 -17.52 -17.09 1.60
N PRO A 52 -18.65 -17.77 1.91
CA PRO A 52 -19.26 -17.68 3.24
C PRO A 52 -18.28 -18.12 4.34
N GLY A 53 -18.08 -17.27 5.33
CA GLY A 53 -17.19 -17.57 6.46
C GLY A 53 -15.71 -17.55 6.12
N ALA A 54 -15.32 -17.21 4.89
CA ALA A 54 -13.92 -17.18 4.48
C ALA A 54 -13.20 -15.97 5.10
N PRO A 55 -11.96 -16.15 5.61
CA PRO A 55 -11.16 -15.02 6.06
C PRO A 55 -10.67 -14.20 4.87
N PRO A 56 -10.31 -12.92 5.09
CA PRO A 56 -9.73 -12.14 4.00
C PRO A 56 -8.37 -12.72 3.58
N PRO A 57 -8.10 -12.83 2.28
CA PRO A 57 -6.77 -13.29 1.81
C PRO A 57 -5.66 -12.28 2.12
N PHE A 58 -5.99 -11.01 2.27
CA PHE A 58 -5.05 -9.96 2.62
C PHE A 58 -5.53 -9.22 3.86
N ILE A 59 -4.63 -9.02 4.83
CA ILE A 59 -4.98 -8.35 6.08
C ILE A 59 -5.17 -6.84 5.88
N ALA A 60 -4.42 -6.27 4.93
CA ALA A 60 -4.48 -4.85 4.60
C ALA A 60 -4.02 -4.64 3.16
N ALA A 61 -4.42 -3.51 2.60
CA ALA A 61 -3.98 -3.07 1.29
C ALA A 61 -3.95 -1.56 1.23
N CYS A 62 -3.12 -1.00 0.35
CA CYS A 62 -3.25 0.39 -0.03
C CYS A 62 -3.22 0.53 -1.54
N HIS A 63 -3.82 1.60 -2.01
CA HIS A 63 -3.90 1.92 -3.43
C HIS A 63 -3.40 3.34 -3.60
N LEU A 64 -2.35 3.51 -4.42
CA LEU A 64 -1.73 4.80 -4.67
C LEU A 64 -2.02 5.19 -6.12
N TYR A 65 -2.38 6.44 -6.36
CA TYR A 65 -2.80 6.90 -7.68
C TYR A 65 -1.82 7.92 -8.24
N PHE A 66 -1.38 7.68 -9.49
CA PHE A 66 -0.46 8.53 -10.24
C PHE A 66 -0.96 8.67 -11.67
N ASN A 67 -0.52 9.70 -12.39
CA ASN A 67 -0.83 9.83 -13.82
C ASN A 67 -0.06 8.81 -14.65
N ALA A 68 1.17 8.48 -14.26
CA ALA A 68 2.03 7.55 -15.01
C ALA A 68 2.87 6.71 -14.06
N ALA A 69 3.21 5.48 -14.49
CA ALA A 69 4.09 4.59 -13.72
C ALA A 69 5.46 5.21 -13.47
N ALA A 70 5.97 6.03 -14.39
CA ALA A 70 7.25 6.71 -14.24
C ALA A 70 7.27 7.64 -13.01
N ASP A 71 6.14 8.24 -12.66
CA ASP A 71 6.04 9.11 -11.50
C ASP A 71 6.24 8.32 -10.21
N PHE A 72 5.61 7.15 -10.10
CA PHE A 72 5.81 6.26 -8.97
C PHE A 72 7.27 5.80 -8.86
N GLN A 73 7.85 5.35 -9.99
CA GLN A 73 9.22 4.87 -10.00
C GLN A 73 10.22 5.95 -9.58
N LYS A 74 9.99 7.19 -10.03
CA LYS A 74 10.81 8.34 -9.65
C LYS A 74 10.72 8.60 -8.15
N GLY A 75 9.53 8.56 -7.58
CA GLY A 75 9.31 8.77 -6.15
C GLY A 75 9.96 7.68 -5.29
N ILE A 76 9.81 6.42 -5.70
CA ILE A 76 10.42 5.29 -4.99
C ILE A 76 11.93 5.33 -5.09
N THR A 77 12.50 5.73 -6.22
CA THR A 77 13.95 5.90 -6.35
C THR A 77 14.48 6.95 -5.37
N ALA A 78 13.75 8.07 -5.22
CA ALA A 78 14.16 9.17 -4.34
C ALA A 78 13.93 8.86 -2.86
N HIS A 79 12.83 8.18 -2.50
CA HIS A 79 12.37 8.05 -1.10
C HIS A 79 12.16 6.61 -0.64
N GLY A 80 12.51 5.61 -1.47
CA GLY A 80 12.25 4.21 -1.15
C GLY A 80 12.88 3.73 0.14
N ASN A 81 14.10 4.16 0.44
CA ASN A 81 14.79 3.74 1.65
C ASN A 81 14.03 4.14 2.91
N GLU A 82 13.49 5.35 2.95
CA GLU A 82 12.69 5.83 4.07
C GLU A 82 11.36 5.09 4.17
N ILE A 83 10.68 4.92 3.04
CA ILE A 83 9.37 4.27 2.99
C ILE A 83 9.49 2.80 3.38
N LEU A 84 10.42 2.07 2.78
CA LEU A 84 10.61 0.64 3.06
C LEU A 84 11.18 0.43 4.47
N GLY A 85 12.02 1.34 4.95
CA GLY A 85 12.60 1.27 6.29
C GLY A 85 11.57 1.42 7.39
N ASP A 86 10.41 2.00 7.11
CA ASP A 86 9.35 2.18 8.09
C ASP A 86 8.45 0.94 8.24
N ILE A 87 8.49 0.01 7.28
CA ILE A 87 7.62 -1.17 7.29
C ILE A 87 7.75 -2.01 8.57
N PRO A 88 8.95 -2.29 9.10
CA PRO A 88 9.07 -3.08 10.33
C PRO A 88 8.38 -2.45 11.54
N ASN A 89 8.09 -1.16 11.51
CA ASN A 89 7.42 -0.48 12.61
C ASN A 89 5.93 -0.87 12.73
N TYR A 90 5.32 -1.41 11.68
CA TYR A 90 3.92 -1.80 11.73
C TYR A 90 3.66 -3.25 11.35
N THR A 91 4.59 -3.94 10.68
CA THR A 91 4.34 -5.33 10.26
C THR A 91 5.63 -6.10 10.02
N ASN A 92 5.52 -7.43 10.13
CA ASN A 92 6.56 -8.36 9.69
C ASN A 92 6.10 -9.18 8.48
N ILE A 93 5.04 -8.74 7.80
CA ILE A 93 4.54 -9.38 6.57
C ILE A 93 5.23 -8.72 5.37
N SER A 94 5.66 -9.54 4.41
CA SER A 94 6.21 -9.02 3.15
C SER A 94 5.07 -8.67 2.20
N PRO A 95 4.96 -7.42 1.73
CA PRO A 95 3.89 -7.05 0.82
C PRO A 95 4.12 -7.54 -0.61
N GLN A 96 3.01 -7.67 -1.35
CA GLN A 96 3.01 -7.85 -2.80
C GLN A 96 2.62 -6.53 -3.44
N ILE A 97 3.32 -6.14 -4.50
CA ILE A 97 3.10 -4.85 -5.15
C ILE A 97 2.76 -5.09 -6.62
N GLN A 98 1.71 -4.41 -7.09
CA GLN A 98 1.33 -4.44 -8.50
C GLN A 98 1.04 -3.02 -8.99
N ILE A 99 1.54 -2.71 -10.17
CA ILE A 99 1.24 -1.47 -10.87
C ILE A 99 0.24 -1.81 -11.96
N SER A 100 -0.90 -1.13 -11.97
CA SER A 100 -1.99 -1.40 -12.92
C SER A 100 -2.38 -0.14 -13.67
N ASP A 101 -2.76 -0.33 -14.93
CA ASP A 101 -3.41 0.71 -15.71
C ASP A 101 -4.91 0.66 -15.38
N ILE A 102 -5.50 1.82 -15.03
CA ILE A 102 -6.93 1.87 -14.74
C ILE A 102 -7.65 1.99 -16.07
N VAL A 103 -8.23 0.87 -16.51
CA VAL A 103 -8.92 0.81 -17.81
C VAL A 103 -10.38 1.25 -17.71
N VAL A 104 -10.99 1.09 -16.53
CA VAL A 104 -12.35 1.59 -16.21
C VAL A 104 -12.36 2.01 -14.75
N SER A 105 -12.88 3.18 -14.47
CA SER A 105 -12.97 3.69 -13.10
C SER A 105 -14.41 3.99 -12.70
#